data_718abc99d82edfa01ad5f08c27244402
#
_entry.id   718abc99d82edfa01ad5f08c27244402
#
_cell.length_a   1.000
_cell.length_b   1.000
_cell.length_c   1.000
_cell.angle_alpha   90.00
_cell.angle_beta   90.00
_cell.angle_gamma   90.00
#
_symmetry.space_group_name_H-M   'P 1'
#
loop_
_entity.id
_entity.type
_entity.pdbx_description
1 polymer ?
#
loop_
_entity_poly.entity_id
_entity_poly.type
_entity_poly.pdbx_seq_one_letter_code
_entity_poly.pdbx_strand_id
1 'polypeptide(L)'
;LTGVLARPNQTRITGITGMVYRNIRSVTGLAGDGIDLLLKQFSSLLGEKCSSHEREAALAALNGVLGDHLAARNNPLAIPMQFRRNGLPLDIGDLSFDEIVRQSDGKIALMVHGSCMNDLQWKNQEHDHGAALARDLGYLPIYLHYNTGLHISQNGREFAGLIEVLINQLPQPTELVIIAHSMGGLVSRSACHYGKVAGHSWLNYLRKIVFLGTPHHGAPLERAGNWIDIILEISPYSAPFSRLGKIRSAGITDLRYGNILDEDWEGRDRFECSGDHRKSVPLPDGIQCYTIA
;
A
#
# COMPACT_ATOMS: atom_id res chain seq x y z
N LEU A 1 -32.51 -29.20 -22.61
CA LEU A 1 -32.29 -27.76 -22.39
C LEU A 1 -30.91 -27.60 -21.83
N THR A 2 -29.92 -27.42 -22.73
CA THR A 2 -28.50 -27.25 -22.46
C THR A 2 -28.23 -25.76 -22.24
N GLY A 3 -27.95 -25.36 -20.98
CA GLY A 3 -27.50 -24.03 -20.64
C GLY A 3 -26.02 -23.86 -21.00
N VAL A 4 -25.74 -23.07 -22.02
CA VAL A 4 -24.41 -22.63 -22.39
C VAL A 4 -23.95 -21.57 -21.37
N LEU A 5 -23.05 -21.95 -20.47
CA LEU A 5 -22.31 -20.99 -19.62
C LEU A 5 -21.37 -20.20 -20.51
N ALA A 6 -21.66 -18.91 -20.68
CA ALA A 6 -20.77 -17.97 -21.38
C ALA A 6 -19.43 -17.89 -20.64
N ARG A 7 -18.34 -18.21 -21.31
CA ARG A 7 -16.98 -17.99 -20.86
C ARG A 7 -16.72 -16.48 -20.77
N PRO A 8 -16.13 -15.97 -19.66
CA PRO A 8 -15.77 -14.55 -19.60
C PRO A 8 -14.77 -14.24 -20.71
N ASN A 9 -15.07 -13.17 -21.41
CA ASN A 9 -14.27 -12.61 -22.50
C ASN A 9 -12.84 -12.34 -22.01
N GLN A 10 -11.86 -13.10 -22.48
CA GLN A 10 -10.46 -12.82 -22.27
C GLN A 10 -10.11 -11.61 -23.11
N THR A 11 -10.23 -10.42 -22.52
CA THR A 11 -9.63 -9.21 -23.09
C THR A 11 -8.13 -9.46 -23.24
N ARG A 12 -7.65 -9.50 -24.48
CA ARG A 12 -6.22 -9.59 -24.78
C ARG A 12 -5.57 -8.33 -24.21
N ILE A 13 -4.87 -8.50 -23.09
CA ILE A 13 -4.00 -7.47 -22.52
C ILE A 13 -2.82 -7.32 -23.49
N THR A 14 -2.81 -6.21 -24.25
CA THR A 14 -1.79 -5.86 -25.25
C THR A 14 -0.88 -4.77 -24.66
N GLY A 15 0.34 -4.63 -25.19
CA GLY A 15 1.29 -3.63 -24.73
C GLY A 15 2.20 -4.10 -23.60
N ILE A 16 2.70 -3.15 -22.80
CA ILE A 16 3.64 -3.40 -21.69
C ILE A 16 3.03 -4.36 -20.67
N THR A 17 1.76 -4.21 -20.34
CA THR A 17 1.01 -5.09 -19.43
C THR A 17 0.97 -6.55 -19.93
N GLY A 18 0.73 -6.76 -21.23
CA GLY A 18 0.73 -8.10 -21.83
C GLY A 18 2.13 -8.75 -21.85
N MET A 19 3.17 -7.93 -21.94
CA MET A 19 4.57 -8.37 -21.90
C MET A 19 4.99 -8.72 -20.46
N VAL A 20 4.63 -7.88 -19.49
CA VAL A 20 4.75 -8.16 -18.05
C VAL A 20 4.09 -9.49 -17.71
N TYR A 21 2.86 -9.70 -18.17
CA TYR A 21 2.10 -10.91 -17.96
C TYR A 21 2.79 -12.16 -18.53
N ARG A 22 3.34 -12.08 -19.76
CA ARG A 22 4.05 -13.20 -20.40
C ARG A 22 5.36 -13.53 -19.72
N ASN A 23 6.13 -12.52 -19.30
CA ASN A 23 7.43 -12.71 -18.66
C ASN A 23 7.28 -13.27 -17.24
N ILE A 24 6.31 -12.79 -16.46
CA ILE A 24 6.00 -13.35 -15.14
C ILE A 24 5.57 -14.83 -15.25
N ARG A 25 4.81 -15.18 -16.29
CA ARG A 25 4.39 -16.57 -16.52
C ARG A 25 5.58 -17.52 -16.81
N SER A 26 6.67 -16.99 -17.35
CA SER A 26 7.90 -17.76 -17.61
C SER A 26 8.75 -17.98 -16.36
N VAL A 27 8.60 -17.11 -15.33
CA VAL A 27 9.38 -17.12 -14.07
C VAL A 27 8.95 -18.21 -13.11
N THR A 28 7.73 -18.72 -13.22
CA THR A 28 7.17 -19.71 -12.28
C THR A 28 7.95 -21.03 -12.18
N GLY A 29 8.95 -21.22 -13.03
CA GLY A 29 9.83 -22.39 -13.02
C GLY A 29 11.27 -22.13 -12.54
N LEU A 30 11.65 -20.88 -12.24
CA LEU A 30 13.02 -20.50 -11.94
C LEU A 30 13.16 -20.00 -10.49
N ALA A 31 13.99 -20.67 -9.70
CA ALA A 31 14.32 -20.25 -8.33
C ALA A 31 15.43 -19.18 -8.33
N GLY A 32 15.32 -18.17 -7.47
CA GLY A 32 16.37 -17.21 -7.10
C GLY A 32 16.97 -16.38 -8.25
N ASP A 33 18.06 -16.85 -8.86
CA ASP A 33 18.82 -16.11 -9.88
C ASP A 33 18.02 -15.78 -11.16
N GLY A 34 17.00 -16.57 -11.47
CA GLY A 34 16.11 -16.32 -12.59
C GLY A 34 15.19 -15.11 -12.39
N ILE A 35 14.80 -14.82 -11.14
CA ILE A 35 13.99 -13.63 -10.79
C ILE A 35 14.83 -12.39 -11.02
N ASP A 36 16.08 -12.35 -10.60
CA ASP A 36 16.96 -11.18 -10.77
C ASP A 36 17.27 -10.87 -12.25
N LEU A 37 17.44 -11.89 -13.08
CA LEU A 37 17.63 -11.69 -14.52
C LEU A 37 16.39 -11.08 -15.18
N LEU A 38 15.22 -11.53 -14.80
CA LEU A 38 13.95 -11.01 -15.31
C LEU A 38 13.67 -9.60 -14.82
N LEU A 39 13.97 -9.30 -13.55
CA LEU A 39 13.85 -7.97 -13.00
C LEU A 39 14.80 -6.98 -13.68
N LYS A 40 16.01 -7.41 -14.07
CA LYS A 40 16.92 -6.60 -14.90
C LYS A 40 16.34 -6.29 -16.28
N GLN A 41 15.74 -7.27 -16.95
CA GLN A 41 15.05 -7.06 -18.22
C GLN A 41 13.84 -6.12 -18.05
N PHE A 42 13.14 -6.23 -16.93
CA PHE A 42 12.03 -5.38 -16.57
C PHE A 42 12.45 -3.93 -16.37
N SER A 43 13.56 -3.68 -15.69
CA SER A 43 14.07 -2.32 -15.47
C SER A 43 14.47 -1.63 -16.77
N SER A 44 15.01 -2.38 -17.75
CA SER A 44 15.34 -1.84 -19.06
C SER A 44 14.11 -1.47 -19.91
N LEU A 45 12.99 -2.18 -19.69
CA LEU A 45 11.73 -1.96 -20.42
C LEU A 45 10.87 -0.84 -19.81
N LEU A 46 11.03 -0.60 -18.51
CA LEU A 46 10.32 0.45 -17.80
C LEU A 46 10.95 1.85 -17.98
N GLY A 47 12.04 1.99 -18.73
CA GLY A 47 12.83 3.18 -19.01
C GLY A 47 12.37 4.49 -18.35
N GLU A 48 13.29 5.35 -17.97
CA GLU A 48 13.09 6.55 -17.12
C GLU A 48 12.12 7.62 -17.65
N LYS A 49 11.45 7.44 -18.79
CA LYS A 49 10.63 8.46 -19.44
C LYS A 49 9.14 8.12 -19.41
N CYS A 50 8.39 8.92 -18.69
CA CYS A 50 6.93 8.98 -18.54
C CYS A 50 6.30 7.88 -17.67
N SER A 51 5.81 8.28 -16.49
CA SER A 51 4.94 7.44 -15.67
C SER A 51 3.58 7.30 -16.36
N SER A 52 3.36 6.23 -17.10
CA SER A 52 2.00 5.89 -17.51
C SER A 52 1.27 5.30 -16.29
N HIS A 53 -0.02 5.58 -16.15
CA HIS A 53 -0.86 5.01 -15.09
C HIS A 53 -0.73 3.47 -15.01
N GLU A 54 -0.62 2.82 -16.15
CA GLU A 54 -0.42 1.37 -16.27
C GLU A 54 0.93 0.91 -15.71
N ARG A 55 2.00 1.68 -15.95
CA ARG A 55 3.33 1.39 -15.42
C ARG A 55 3.34 1.46 -13.90
N GLU A 56 2.78 2.52 -13.32
CA GLU A 56 2.66 2.69 -11.86
C GLU A 56 1.84 1.54 -11.23
N ALA A 57 0.74 1.15 -11.86
CA ALA A 57 -0.09 0.04 -11.37
C ALA A 57 0.64 -1.31 -11.46
N ALA A 58 1.39 -1.56 -12.54
CA ALA A 58 2.20 -2.77 -12.69
C ALA A 58 3.34 -2.83 -11.66
N LEU A 59 4.00 -1.68 -11.41
CA LEU A 59 5.05 -1.57 -10.40
C LEU A 59 4.51 -1.78 -8.98
N ALA A 60 3.34 -1.24 -8.67
CA ALA A 60 2.67 -1.44 -7.39
C ALA A 60 2.31 -2.92 -7.18
N ALA A 61 1.78 -3.59 -8.19
CA ALA A 61 1.48 -5.02 -8.14
C ALA A 61 2.73 -5.87 -7.94
N LEU A 62 3.82 -5.56 -8.66
CA LEU A 62 5.12 -6.22 -8.49
C LEU A 62 5.66 -6.05 -7.06
N ASN A 63 5.61 -4.83 -6.52
CA ASN A 63 6.03 -4.56 -5.14
C ASN A 63 5.13 -5.25 -4.12
N GLY A 64 3.84 -5.34 -4.34
CA GLY A 64 2.95 -6.09 -3.46
C GLY A 64 3.35 -7.55 -3.31
N VAL A 65 3.84 -8.19 -4.37
CA VAL A 65 4.17 -9.62 -4.38
C VAL A 65 5.62 -9.91 -4.05
N LEU A 66 6.56 -9.09 -4.52
CA LEU A 66 8.01 -9.29 -4.45
C LEU A 66 8.75 -8.14 -3.77
N GLY A 67 8.05 -7.19 -3.16
CA GLY A 67 8.63 -5.94 -2.68
C GLY A 67 9.67 -6.10 -1.59
N ASP A 68 9.52 -7.09 -0.71
CA ASP A 68 10.53 -7.44 0.30
C ASP A 68 11.83 -7.97 -0.36
N HIS A 69 11.70 -8.81 -1.39
CA HIS A 69 12.82 -9.31 -2.16
C HIS A 69 13.52 -8.19 -2.96
N LEU A 70 12.75 -7.29 -3.57
CA LEU A 70 13.30 -6.14 -4.29
C LEU A 70 14.08 -5.21 -3.37
N ALA A 71 13.52 -4.88 -2.22
CA ALA A 71 14.16 -4.01 -1.24
C ALA A 71 15.45 -4.64 -0.66
N ALA A 72 15.41 -5.94 -0.30
CA ALA A 72 16.57 -6.65 0.24
C ALA A 72 17.77 -6.70 -0.73
N ARG A 73 17.53 -6.53 -2.03
CA ARG A 73 18.59 -6.50 -3.07
C ARG A 73 18.88 -5.09 -3.60
N ASN A 74 18.35 -4.06 -2.97
CA ASN A 74 18.47 -2.68 -3.46
C ASN A 74 18.09 -2.54 -4.94
N ASN A 75 17.05 -3.27 -5.36
CA ASN A 75 16.60 -3.26 -6.74
C ASN A 75 15.90 -1.93 -7.04
N PRO A 76 16.20 -1.24 -8.16
CA PRO A 76 15.62 0.07 -8.49
C PRO A 76 14.09 0.02 -8.72
N LEU A 77 13.49 -1.17 -8.83
CA LEU A 77 12.05 -1.34 -8.90
C LEU A 77 11.38 -1.40 -7.51
N ALA A 78 12.15 -1.42 -6.41
CA ALA A 78 11.60 -1.30 -5.08
C ALA A 78 11.07 0.12 -4.89
N ILE A 79 9.79 0.25 -4.53
CA ILE A 79 9.15 1.54 -4.31
C ILE A 79 9.64 2.11 -2.97
N PRO A 80 10.28 3.31 -2.95
CA PRO A 80 10.56 4.00 -1.70
C PRO A 80 9.28 4.62 -1.13
N MET A 81 9.18 4.70 0.20
CA MET A 81 8.08 5.40 0.83
C MET A 81 8.22 6.92 0.64
N GLN A 82 7.16 7.53 0.18
CA GLN A 82 7.10 8.98 -0.01
C GLN A 82 5.67 9.49 -0.04
N PHE A 83 5.49 10.75 0.28
CA PHE A 83 4.25 11.44 -0.03
C PHE A 83 4.22 11.86 -1.49
N ARG A 84 3.02 11.77 -2.08
CA ARG A 84 2.74 12.21 -3.44
C ARG A 84 1.51 13.11 -3.50
N ARG A 85 1.48 13.95 -4.52
CA ARG A 85 0.31 14.71 -4.93
C ARG A 85 0.21 14.67 -6.45
N ASN A 86 -0.96 14.35 -6.98
CA ASN A 86 -1.17 14.18 -8.42
C ASN A 86 -0.19 13.20 -9.09
N GLY A 87 0.21 12.13 -8.38
CA GLY A 87 1.16 11.13 -8.88
C GLY A 87 2.64 11.56 -8.88
N LEU A 88 2.94 12.76 -8.41
CA LEU A 88 4.31 13.27 -8.30
C LEU A 88 4.78 13.29 -6.84
N PRO A 89 6.08 13.04 -6.58
CA PRO A 89 6.65 13.20 -5.25
C PRO A 89 6.37 14.60 -4.71
N LEU A 90 6.00 14.67 -3.43
CA LEU A 90 5.76 15.92 -2.74
C LEU A 90 7.07 16.44 -2.15
N ASP A 91 7.51 17.59 -2.59
CA ASP A 91 8.60 18.31 -1.95
C ASP A 91 8.04 19.12 -0.77
N ILE A 92 8.24 18.59 0.44
CA ILE A 92 7.72 19.20 1.67
C ILE A 92 8.48 20.51 2.00
N GLY A 93 9.69 20.71 1.46
CA GLY A 93 10.52 21.92 1.66
C GLY A 93 10.21 23.05 0.67
N ASP A 94 9.32 22.84 -0.29
CA ASP A 94 8.97 23.85 -1.27
C ASP A 94 8.01 24.90 -0.69
N LEU A 95 8.33 26.19 -0.87
CA LEU A 95 7.48 27.31 -0.46
C LEU A 95 6.06 27.26 -1.06
N SER A 96 5.92 26.67 -2.25
CA SER A 96 4.60 26.45 -2.88
C SER A 96 3.72 25.49 -2.08
N PHE A 97 4.32 24.54 -1.37
CA PHE A 97 3.61 23.61 -0.49
C PHE A 97 3.06 24.31 0.74
N ASP A 98 3.82 25.21 1.35
CA ASP A 98 3.37 26.00 2.49
C ASP A 98 2.12 26.84 2.16
N GLU A 99 2.10 27.43 0.97
CA GLU A 99 0.93 28.21 0.51
C GLU A 99 -0.31 27.33 0.35
N ILE A 100 -0.16 26.13 -0.21
CA ILE A 100 -1.26 25.18 -0.36
C ILE A 100 -1.79 24.70 1.00
N VAL A 101 -0.91 24.50 1.98
CA VAL A 101 -1.31 24.13 3.34
C VAL A 101 -2.08 25.27 4.02
N ARG A 102 -1.65 26.52 3.85
CA ARG A 102 -2.40 27.68 4.36
C ARG A 102 -3.80 27.79 3.76
N GLN A 103 -3.94 27.49 2.46
CA GLN A 103 -5.25 27.50 1.79
C GLN A 103 -6.23 26.46 2.34
N SER A 104 -5.72 25.39 2.97
CA SER A 104 -6.54 24.37 3.64
C SER A 104 -6.74 24.62 5.14
N ASP A 105 -6.38 25.80 5.66
CA ASP A 105 -6.37 26.12 7.10
C ASP A 105 -5.56 25.08 7.92
N GLY A 106 -4.53 24.49 7.34
CA GLY A 106 -3.70 23.47 7.97
C GLY A 106 -4.39 22.11 8.16
N LYS A 107 -5.51 21.85 7.47
CA LYS A 107 -6.22 20.58 7.51
C LYS A 107 -5.65 19.62 6.45
N ILE A 108 -5.16 18.47 6.88
CA ILE A 108 -4.51 17.49 6.01
C ILE A 108 -5.25 16.15 6.07
N ALA A 109 -5.51 15.57 4.91
CA ALA A 109 -6.00 14.20 4.77
C ALA A 109 -4.93 13.31 4.15
N LEU A 110 -4.37 12.37 4.94
CA LEU A 110 -3.44 11.36 4.44
C LEU A 110 -4.22 10.17 3.88
N MET A 111 -4.03 9.92 2.59
CA MET A 111 -4.68 8.84 1.85
C MET A 111 -3.73 7.65 1.74
N VAL A 112 -4.05 6.53 2.40
CA VAL A 112 -3.17 5.34 2.49
C VAL A 112 -3.80 4.18 1.73
N HIS A 113 -3.19 3.79 0.62
CA HIS A 113 -3.72 2.73 -0.25
C HIS A 113 -3.51 1.31 0.31
N GLY A 114 -4.16 0.33 -0.30
CA GLY A 114 -4.08 -1.08 0.06
C GLY A 114 -2.94 -1.84 -0.63
N SER A 115 -2.89 -3.17 -0.37
CA SER A 115 -1.91 -4.08 -0.97
C SER A 115 -2.02 -4.09 -2.50
N CYS A 116 -0.87 -4.17 -3.19
CA CYS A 116 -0.77 -4.18 -4.65
C CYS A 116 -1.35 -2.94 -5.36
N MET A 117 -1.65 -1.88 -4.61
CA MET A 117 -2.20 -0.62 -5.09
C MET A 117 -1.17 0.51 -5.05
N ASN A 118 -1.54 1.67 -5.61
CA ASN A 118 -0.79 2.91 -5.55
C ASN A 118 -1.70 4.12 -5.26
N ASP A 119 -1.08 5.28 -5.13
CA ASP A 119 -1.74 6.56 -4.85
C ASP A 119 -2.75 6.99 -5.93
N LEU A 120 -2.54 6.64 -7.20
CA LEU A 120 -3.41 7.04 -8.30
C LEU A 120 -4.78 6.33 -8.29
N GLN A 121 -4.89 5.21 -7.59
CA GLN A 121 -6.13 4.42 -7.53
C GLN A 121 -7.20 4.99 -6.56
N TRP A 122 -6.89 6.07 -5.85
CA TRP A 122 -7.88 6.86 -5.13
C TRP A 122 -8.81 7.65 -6.08
N LYS A 123 -8.42 7.70 -7.35
CA LYS A 123 -9.28 8.19 -8.42
C LYS A 123 -9.81 7.00 -9.22
N ASN A 124 -11.12 6.86 -9.28
CA ASN A 124 -11.81 5.82 -10.04
C ASN A 124 -12.87 6.44 -10.94
N GLN A 125 -12.75 6.19 -12.24
CA GLN A 125 -13.60 6.79 -13.28
C GLN A 125 -13.66 8.33 -13.15
N GLU A 126 -14.83 8.88 -12.86
CA GLU A 126 -15.05 10.33 -12.70
C GLU A 126 -14.97 10.80 -11.24
N HIS A 127 -14.82 9.88 -10.28
CA HIS A 127 -14.75 10.23 -8.86
C HIS A 127 -13.30 10.22 -8.36
N ASP A 128 -12.89 11.34 -7.75
CA ASP A 128 -11.63 11.51 -7.05
C ASP A 128 -11.92 11.74 -5.57
N HIS A 129 -11.60 10.76 -4.72
CA HIS A 129 -11.88 10.82 -3.28
C HIS A 129 -11.16 11.99 -2.60
N GLY A 130 -9.90 12.25 -2.96
CA GLY A 130 -9.15 13.36 -2.41
C GLY A 130 -9.69 14.72 -2.83
N ALA A 131 -10.02 14.86 -4.13
CA ALA A 131 -10.65 16.08 -4.61
C ALA A 131 -12.02 16.34 -3.96
N ALA A 132 -12.80 15.30 -3.69
CA ALA A 132 -14.06 15.42 -2.96
C ALA A 132 -13.86 15.94 -1.52
N LEU A 133 -12.86 15.39 -0.79
CA LEU A 133 -12.51 15.86 0.56
C LEU A 133 -12.02 17.30 0.56
N ALA A 134 -11.24 17.70 -0.43
CA ALA A 134 -10.78 19.07 -0.59
C ALA A 134 -11.96 20.02 -0.83
N ARG A 135 -12.84 19.70 -1.75
CA ARG A 135 -13.98 20.53 -2.14
C ARG A 135 -15.03 20.65 -1.02
N ASP A 136 -15.38 19.53 -0.39
CA ASP A 136 -16.54 19.46 0.51
C ASP A 136 -16.17 19.77 1.96
N LEU A 137 -14.92 19.53 2.37
CA LEU A 137 -14.47 19.63 3.76
C LEU A 137 -13.21 20.50 3.96
N GLY A 138 -12.60 20.98 2.87
CA GLY A 138 -11.43 21.87 2.91
C GLY A 138 -10.11 21.17 3.29
N TYR A 139 -10.03 19.83 3.22
CA TYR A 139 -8.78 19.13 3.49
C TYR A 139 -7.81 19.21 2.31
N LEU A 140 -6.52 19.29 2.61
CA LEU A 140 -5.45 19.04 1.64
C LEU A 140 -5.20 17.54 1.55
N PRO A 141 -5.54 16.87 0.42
CA PRO A 141 -5.24 15.45 0.26
C PRO A 141 -3.76 15.27 -0.08
N ILE A 142 -3.11 14.40 0.69
CA ILE A 142 -1.73 13.94 0.47
C ILE A 142 -1.76 12.42 0.43
N TYR A 143 -1.11 11.83 -0.56
CA TYR A 143 -1.18 10.40 -0.81
C TYR A 143 0.12 9.73 -0.41
N LEU A 144 0.02 8.64 0.38
CA LEU A 144 1.16 7.79 0.66
C LEU A 144 1.40 6.85 -0.52
N HIS A 145 2.64 6.81 -1.00
CA HIS A 145 3.12 5.84 -1.97
C HIS A 145 4.21 5.00 -1.32
N TYR A 146 4.03 3.68 -1.25
CA TYR A 146 4.91 2.82 -0.48
C TYR A 146 4.96 1.38 -1.02
N ASN A 147 5.99 0.64 -0.61
CA ASN A 147 6.19 -0.77 -0.95
C ASN A 147 5.30 -1.67 -0.08
N THR A 148 4.17 -2.11 -0.63
CA THR A 148 3.22 -2.97 0.09
C THR A 148 3.72 -4.41 0.32
N GLY A 149 4.88 -4.79 -0.21
CA GLY A 149 5.51 -6.09 0.00
C GLY A 149 6.40 -6.16 1.24
N LEU A 150 6.76 -5.02 1.85
CA LEU A 150 7.48 -4.99 3.13
C LEU A 150 6.54 -5.36 4.28
N HIS A 151 7.12 -5.75 5.43
CA HIS A 151 6.36 -5.95 6.65
C HIS A 151 5.52 -4.71 7.00
N ILE A 152 4.30 -4.93 7.48
CA ILE A 152 3.39 -3.85 7.88
C ILE A 152 4.03 -3.01 9.00
N SER A 153 4.78 -3.63 9.91
CA SER A 153 5.51 -2.94 10.98
C SER A 153 6.63 -2.04 10.45
N GLN A 154 7.36 -2.48 9.42
CA GLN A 154 8.40 -1.68 8.77
C GLN A 154 7.78 -0.46 8.09
N ASN A 155 6.74 -0.67 7.28
CA ASN A 155 5.99 0.41 6.64
C ASN A 155 5.38 1.36 7.68
N GLY A 156 4.85 0.84 8.78
CA GLY A 156 4.26 1.66 9.86
C GLY A 156 5.29 2.56 10.53
N ARG A 157 6.48 2.05 10.81
CA ARG A 157 7.57 2.82 11.41
C ARG A 157 8.06 3.93 10.47
N GLU A 158 8.27 3.59 9.20
CA GLU A 158 8.70 4.56 8.19
C GLU A 158 7.63 5.64 7.97
N PHE A 159 6.35 5.24 7.91
CA PHE A 159 5.22 6.16 7.77
C PHE A 159 5.12 7.10 8.98
N ALA A 160 5.28 6.59 10.22
CA ALA A 160 5.28 7.44 11.41
C ALA A 160 6.38 8.52 11.35
N GLY A 161 7.59 8.14 10.92
CA GLY A 161 8.70 9.09 10.72
C GLY A 161 8.42 10.10 9.62
N LEU A 162 7.83 9.65 8.51
CA LEU A 162 7.50 10.52 7.38
C LEU A 162 6.41 11.55 7.76
N ILE A 163 5.40 11.15 8.55
CA ILE A 163 4.39 12.09 9.09
C ILE A 163 5.05 13.10 10.02
N GLU A 164 5.98 12.67 10.88
CA GLU A 164 6.67 13.58 11.81
C GLU A 164 7.46 14.64 11.05
N VAL A 165 8.19 14.25 9.99
CA VAL A 165 8.88 15.20 9.10
C VAL A 165 7.89 16.18 8.47
N LEU A 166 6.77 15.69 7.95
CA LEU A 166 5.72 16.53 7.36
C LEU A 166 5.22 17.58 8.37
N ILE A 167 4.79 17.14 9.55
CA ILE A 167 4.19 18.01 10.54
C ILE A 167 5.17 19.06 11.07
N ASN A 168 6.44 18.68 11.27
CA ASN A 168 7.47 19.60 11.76
C ASN A 168 7.89 20.67 10.74
N GLN A 169 7.62 20.45 9.46
CA GLN A 169 7.91 21.42 8.40
C GLN A 169 6.72 22.34 8.11
N LEU A 170 5.53 22.01 8.62
CA LEU A 170 4.35 22.84 8.40
C LEU A 170 4.30 24.03 9.33
N PRO A 171 3.98 25.23 8.82
CA PRO A 171 3.96 26.44 9.66
C PRO A 171 2.85 26.40 10.73
N GLN A 172 1.72 25.78 10.43
CA GLN A 172 0.55 25.71 11.34
C GLN A 172 -0.35 24.51 11.01
N PRO A 173 0.04 23.27 11.38
CA PRO A 173 -0.89 22.14 11.24
C PRO A 173 -2.03 22.29 12.25
N THR A 174 -3.26 22.11 11.81
CA THR A 174 -4.45 22.24 12.67
C THR A 174 -5.16 20.91 12.89
N GLU A 175 -5.30 20.14 11.83
CA GLU A 175 -6.01 18.87 11.86
C GLU A 175 -5.39 17.88 10.86
N LEU A 176 -5.08 16.69 11.35
CA LEU A 176 -4.65 15.56 10.56
C LEU A 176 -5.74 14.48 10.60
N VAL A 177 -6.11 13.95 9.43
CA VAL A 177 -6.96 12.75 9.32
C VAL A 177 -6.26 11.73 8.44
N ILE A 178 -6.46 10.45 8.72
CA ILE A 178 -5.96 9.34 7.91
C ILE A 178 -7.15 8.60 7.33
N ILE A 179 -7.14 8.40 6.01
CA ILE A 179 -8.12 7.58 5.30
C ILE A 179 -7.36 6.42 4.68
N ALA A 180 -7.62 5.23 5.17
CA ALA A 180 -6.79 4.07 4.90
C ALA A 180 -7.63 2.92 4.35
N HIS A 181 -7.23 2.40 3.18
CA HIS A 181 -7.89 1.28 2.53
C HIS A 181 -7.15 -0.03 2.80
N SER A 182 -7.89 -1.08 3.17
CA SER A 182 -7.37 -2.46 3.30
C SER A 182 -6.10 -2.54 4.17
N MET A 183 -4.96 -3.01 3.62
CA MET A 183 -3.64 -3.06 4.28
C MET A 183 -3.21 -1.69 4.83
N GLY A 184 -3.56 -0.60 4.14
CA GLY A 184 -3.22 0.75 4.59
C GLY A 184 -3.73 1.06 5.99
N GLY A 185 -4.86 0.46 6.40
CA GLY A 185 -5.37 0.60 7.76
C GLY A 185 -4.49 -0.09 8.81
N LEU A 186 -3.91 -1.23 8.48
CA LEU A 186 -2.95 -1.91 9.36
C LEU A 186 -1.64 -1.12 9.46
N VAL A 187 -1.14 -0.59 8.33
CA VAL A 187 0.03 0.30 8.29
C VAL A 187 -0.22 1.55 9.14
N SER A 188 -1.41 2.15 9.05
CA SER A 188 -1.78 3.34 9.86
C SER A 188 -1.84 3.03 11.35
N ARG A 189 -2.37 1.87 11.75
CA ARG A 189 -2.35 1.43 13.16
C ARG A 189 -0.93 1.21 13.66
N SER A 190 -0.11 0.55 12.85
CA SER A 190 1.32 0.34 13.13
C SER A 190 2.05 1.69 13.28
N ALA A 191 1.78 2.66 12.40
CA ALA A 191 2.35 4.00 12.48
C ALA A 191 1.95 4.72 13.79
N CYS A 192 0.70 4.62 14.22
CA CYS A 192 0.26 5.18 15.50
C CYS A 192 1.00 4.56 16.68
N HIS A 193 1.21 3.23 16.66
CA HIS A 193 1.95 2.54 17.70
C HIS A 193 3.41 3.03 17.75
N TYR A 194 4.13 2.98 16.63
CA TYR A 194 5.54 3.37 16.59
C TYR A 194 5.73 4.87 16.79
N GLY A 195 4.81 5.71 16.32
CA GLY A 195 4.80 7.13 16.62
C GLY A 195 4.65 7.43 18.11
N LYS A 196 3.77 6.69 18.82
CA LYS A 196 3.61 6.79 20.28
C LYS A 196 4.88 6.35 21.02
N VAL A 197 5.49 5.24 20.61
CA VAL A 197 6.74 4.74 21.18
C VAL A 197 7.89 5.72 20.97
N ALA A 198 7.97 6.33 19.79
CA ALA A 198 9.02 7.32 19.45
C ALA A 198 8.73 8.72 20.00
N GLY A 199 7.56 8.98 20.59
CA GLY A 199 7.18 10.30 21.10
C GLY A 199 6.95 11.33 20.01
N HIS A 200 6.46 10.91 18.84
CA HIS A 200 6.21 11.79 17.70
C HIS A 200 5.09 12.79 18.00
N SER A 201 5.28 14.03 17.55
CA SER A 201 4.37 15.16 17.80
C SER A 201 3.11 15.12 16.94
N TRP A 202 3.17 14.47 15.77
CA TRP A 202 2.04 14.44 14.84
C TRP A 202 0.77 13.80 15.43
N LEU A 203 0.91 12.91 16.43
CA LEU A 203 -0.24 12.32 17.13
C LEU A 203 -1.12 13.35 17.82
N ASN A 204 -0.57 14.51 18.21
CA ASN A 204 -1.34 15.60 18.80
C ASN A 204 -2.30 16.29 17.81
N TYR A 205 -2.04 16.14 16.51
CA TYR A 205 -2.84 16.72 15.43
C TYR A 205 -3.81 15.72 14.82
N LEU A 206 -3.58 14.41 15.02
CA LEU A 206 -4.42 13.35 14.48
C LEU A 206 -5.78 13.35 15.18
N ARG A 207 -6.86 13.58 14.42
CA ARG A 207 -8.23 13.62 14.94
C ARG A 207 -9.04 12.40 14.57
N LYS A 208 -8.86 11.89 13.36
CA LYS A 208 -9.70 10.80 12.84
C LYS A 208 -8.87 9.80 12.03
N ILE A 209 -9.26 8.54 12.12
CA ILE A 209 -8.82 7.51 11.19
C ILE A 209 -10.07 6.84 10.62
N VAL A 210 -10.16 6.79 9.30
CA VAL A 210 -11.23 6.07 8.58
C VAL A 210 -10.62 4.83 7.94
N PHE A 211 -11.07 3.66 8.38
CA PHE A 211 -10.67 2.36 7.88
C PHE A 211 -11.67 1.85 6.85
N LEU A 212 -11.24 1.68 5.61
CA LEU A 212 -12.06 1.18 4.52
C LEU A 212 -11.66 -0.28 4.23
N GLY A 213 -12.51 -1.24 4.57
CA GLY A 213 -12.26 -2.66 4.34
C GLY A 213 -10.97 -3.19 4.99
N THR A 214 -10.55 -2.64 6.14
CA THR A 214 -9.32 -3.04 6.81
C THR A 214 -9.49 -4.35 7.58
N PRO A 215 -8.67 -5.39 7.33
CA PRO A 215 -8.76 -6.67 8.02
C PRO A 215 -8.01 -6.63 9.35
N HIS A 216 -8.59 -5.99 10.37
CA HIS A 216 -7.96 -5.79 11.68
C HIS A 216 -7.55 -7.09 12.40
N HIS A 217 -8.23 -8.18 12.10
CA HIS A 217 -7.97 -9.50 12.70
C HIS A 217 -7.32 -10.48 11.71
N GLY A 218 -6.82 -9.97 10.58
CA GLY A 218 -6.36 -10.80 9.47
C GLY A 218 -7.51 -11.47 8.71
N ALA A 219 -7.17 -12.30 7.76
CA ALA A 219 -8.14 -13.11 7.03
C ALA A 219 -8.53 -14.34 7.86
N PRO A 220 -9.81 -14.71 7.99
CA PRO A 220 -10.21 -15.94 8.65
C PRO A 220 -9.48 -17.16 8.06
N LEU A 221 -8.89 -18.01 8.89
CA LEU A 221 -8.07 -19.16 8.49
C LEU A 221 -8.78 -20.11 7.51
N GLU A 222 -10.09 -20.24 7.61
CA GLU A 222 -10.89 -21.11 6.73
C GLU A 222 -11.05 -20.59 5.30
N ARG A 223 -10.81 -19.29 5.05
CA ARG A 223 -10.88 -18.66 3.73
C ARG A 223 -9.53 -18.18 3.22
N ALA A 224 -8.45 -18.50 3.91
CA ALA A 224 -7.12 -17.91 3.70
C ALA A 224 -6.53 -18.15 2.30
N GLY A 225 -6.87 -19.23 1.60
CA GLY A 225 -6.46 -19.46 0.22
C GLY A 225 -7.11 -18.46 -0.75
N ASN A 226 -8.43 -18.31 -0.65
CA ASN A 226 -9.21 -17.48 -1.55
C ASN A 226 -9.03 -15.98 -1.30
N TRP A 227 -8.70 -15.56 -0.07
CA TRP A 227 -8.60 -14.14 0.27
C TRP A 227 -7.37 -13.47 -0.34
N ILE A 228 -6.23 -14.17 -0.36
CA ILE A 228 -5.04 -13.69 -1.06
C ILE A 228 -5.29 -13.62 -2.56
N ASP A 229 -5.96 -14.62 -3.10
CA ASP A 229 -6.36 -14.63 -4.50
C ASP A 229 -7.31 -13.45 -4.80
N ILE A 230 -8.26 -13.15 -3.93
CA ILE A 230 -9.15 -11.98 -4.05
C ILE A 230 -8.34 -10.67 -4.05
N ILE A 231 -7.38 -10.49 -3.13
CA ILE A 231 -6.54 -9.27 -3.11
C ILE A 231 -5.69 -9.16 -4.38
N LEU A 232 -5.13 -10.27 -4.84
CA LEU A 232 -4.36 -10.29 -6.07
C LEU A 232 -5.26 -10.11 -7.31
N GLU A 233 -6.53 -10.47 -7.23
CA GLU A 233 -7.53 -10.30 -8.31
C GLU A 233 -8.18 -8.91 -8.33
N ILE A 234 -8.04 -8.09 -7.27
CA ILE A 234 -8.56 -6.71 -7.22
C ILE A 234 -8.02 -5.86 -8.38
N SER A 235 -6.80 -6.13 -8.83
CA SER A 235 -6.20 -5.45 -9.96
C SER A 235 -5.85 -6.42 -11.09
N PRO A 236 -6.17 -6.09 -12.36
CA PRO A 236 -5.74 -6.90 -13.50
C PRO A 236 -4.21 -7.05 -13.59
N TYR A 237 -3.47 -6.19 -12.90
CA TYR A 237 -2.01 -6.21 -12.84
C TYR A 237 -1.47 -7.18 -11.78
N SER A 238 -2.21 -7.42 -10.71
CA SER A 238 -1.84 -8.37 -9.64
C SER A 238 -2.38 -9.78 -9.88
N ALA A 239 -3.47 -9.96 -10.62
CA ALA A 239 -4.08 -11.25 -10.91
C ALA A 239 -3.10 -12.34 -11.46
N PRO A 240 -2.08 -12.01 -12.30
CA PRO A 240 -1.09 -13.00 -12.73
C PRO A 240 -0.29 -13.64 -11.60
N PHE A 241 -0.12 -12.92 -10.49
CA PHE A 241 0.67 -13.36 -9.35
C PHE A 241 -0.08 -14.33 -8.43
N SER A 242 -1.42 -14.41 -8.51
CA SER A 242 -2.23 -15.37 -7.73
C SER A 242 -1.79 -16.82 -7.97
N ARG A 243 -1.25 -17.10 -9.15
CA ARG A 243 -0.75 -18.43 -9.55
C ARG A 243 0.66 -18.77 -9.03
N LEU A 244 1.37 -17.81 -8.44
CA LEU A 244 2.71 -18.01 -7.90
C LEU A 244 2.73 -18.72 -6.54
N GLY A 245 1.61 -19.25 -6.11
CA GLY A 245 1.27 -20.18 -5.01
C GLY A 245 2.13 -20.21 -3.73
N LYS A 246 3.45 -20.06 -3.85
CA LYS A 246 4.41 -20.10 -2.73
C LYS A 246 5.24 -18.82 -2.57
N ILE A 247 5.22 -17.91 -3.55
CA ILE A 247 5.94 -16.64 -3.45
C ILE A 247 4.97 -15.64 -2.84
N ARG A 248 5.14 -15.35 -1.56
CA ARG A 248 4.36 -14.37 -0.81
C ARG A 248 5.32 -13.38 -0.17
N SER A 249 5.13 -12.11 -0.45
CA SER A 249 5.86 -11.06 0.25
C SER A 249 5.54 -11.04 1.74
N ALA A 250 6.41 -10.43 2.52
CA ALA A 250 6.21 -10.20 3.94
C ALA A 250 4.88 -9.49 4.23
N GLY A 251 4.56 -8.44 3.43
CA GLY A 251 3.32 -7.69 3.57
C GLY A 251 2.05 -8.54 3.34
N ILE A 252 2.05 -9.44 2.36
CA ILE A 252 0.93 -10.37 2.13
C ILE A 252 0.79 -11.33 3.32
N THR A 253 1.90 -11.81 3.88
CA THR A 253 1.87 -12.70 5.04
C THR A 253 1.31 -11.97 6.26
N ASP A 254 1.78 -10.75 6.53
CA ASP A 254 1.29 -9.92 7.64
C ASP A 254 -0.19 -9.60 7.49
N LEU A 255 -0.64 -9.31 6.26
CA LEU A 255 -2.04 -9.04 5.98
C LEU A 255 -2.93 -10.26 6.30
N ARG A 256 -2.43 -11.48 6.02
CA ARG A 256 -3.12 -12.72 6.36
C ARG A 256 -3.40 -12.85 7.84
N TYR A 257 -2.41 -12.52 8.66
CA TYR A 257 -2.51 -12.65 10.11
C TYR A 257 -2.96 -11.36 10.80
N GLY A 258 -2.92 -10.22 10.11
CA GLY A 258 -3.16 -8.90 10.69
C GLY A 258 -2.02 -8.43 11.59
N ASN A 259 -0.79 -8.85 11.30
CA ASN A 259 0.43 -8.45 12.01
C ASN A 259 0.65 -6.95 11.82
N ILE A 260 0.98 -6.23 12.90
CA ILE A 260 1.26 -4.79 12.85
C ILE A 260 2.53 -4.40 13.62
N LEU A 261 3.12 -5.34 14.35
CA LEU A 261 4.35 -5.15 15.13
C LEU A 261 5.46 -6.08 14.64
N ASP A 262 6.72 -5.74 14.92
CA ASP A 262 7.87 -6.60 14.64
C ASP A 262 7.76 -7.92 15.41
N GLU A 263 7.33 -7.87 16.66
CA GLU A 263 7.16 -9.04 17.52
C GLU A 263 6.09 -10.02 17.03
N ASP A 264 5.21 -9.60 16.12
CA ASP A 264 4.19 -10.47 15.55
C ASP A 264 4.78 -11.48 14.55
N TRP A 265 5.90 -11.16 13.93
CA TRP A 265 6.53 -11.98 12.88
C TRP A 265 8.00 -12.33 13.14
N GLU A 266 8.73 -11.54 13.93
CA GLU A 266 10.17 -11.75 14.16
C GLU A 266 10.44 -13.09 14.84
N GLY A 267 11.44 -13.82 14.31
CA GLY A 267 11.82 -15.14 14.82
C GLY A 267 10.86 -16.28 14.45
N ARG A 268 9.89 -16.06 13.56
CA ARG A 268 8.91 -17.06 13.12
C ARG A 268 9.04 -17.37 11.65
N ASP A 269 8.73 -18.61 11.28
CA ASP A 269 8.59 -18.96 9.86
C ASP A 269 7.26 -18.40 9.33
N ARG A 270 7.35 -17.46 8.39
CA ARG A 270 6.19 -16.82 7.75
C ARG A 270 5.27 -17.79 6.99
N PHE A 271 5.73 -19.00 6.71
CA PHE A 271 4.96 -20.03 6.02
C PHE A 271 4.31 -21.02 6.99
N GLU A 272 4.68 -20.99 8.27
CA GLU A 272 4.10 -21.85 9.29
C GLU A 272 2.68 -21.42 9.63
N CYS A 273 1.75 -22.37 9.64
CA CYS A 273 0.38 -22.15 10.11
C CYS A 273 0.33 -22.35 11.62
N SER A 274 0.91 -21.43 12.38
CA SER A 274 0.80 -21.39 13.83
C SER A 274 -0.43 -20.59 14.28
N GLY A 275 -0.85 -20.72 15.54
CA GLY A 275 -1.97 -19.99 16.11
C GLY A 275 -1.79 -18.46 16.09
N ASP A 276 -2.79 -17.71 16.55
CA ASP A 276 -2.70 -16.26 16.70
C ASP A 276 -1.75 -15.89 17.84
N HIS A 277 -0.62 -15.30 17.49
CA HIS A 277 0.43 -14.88 18.43
C HIS A 277 0.63 -13.37 18.47
N ARG A 278 -0.31 -12.62 17.87
CA ARG A 278 -0.22 -11.16 17.78
C ARG A 278 -0.32 -10.53 19.16
N LYS A 279 0.47 -9.50 19.37
CA LYS A 279 0.27 -8.61 20.51
C LYS A 279 -0.96 -7.73 20.26
N SER A 280 -1.81 -7.59 21.27
CA SER A 280 -2.95 -6.67 21.20
C SER A 280 -2.44 -5.24 21.22
N VAL A 281 -2.72 -4.50 20.14
CA VAL A 281 -2.47 -3.06 20.05
C VAL A 281 -3.83 -2.38 19.99
N PRO A 282 -4.20 -1.60 21.01
CA PRO A 282 -5.46 -0.86 21.00
C PRO A 282 -5.43 0.20 19.90
N LEU A 283 -6.62 0.65 19.49
CA LEU A 283 -6.74 1.85 18.68
C LEU A 283 -6.20 3.05 19.47
N PRO A 284 -5.66 4.08 18.79
CA PRO A 284 -5.08 5.23 19.48
C PRO A 284 -6.09 5.93 20.39
N ASP A 285 -5.69 6.25 21.61
CA ASP A 285 -6.53 6.97 22.56
C ASP A 285 -6.83 8.40 22.09
N GLY A 286 -8.05 8.86 22.30
CA GLY A 286 -8.46 10.23 21.98
C GLY A 286 -8.69 10.52 20.48
N ILE A 287 -8.49 9.50 19.60
CA ILE A 287 -8.68 9.60 18.16
C ILE A 287 -9.98 8.93 17.76
N GLN A 288 -10.80 9.61 16.95
CA GLN A 288 -12.03 9.03 16.41
C GLN A 288 -11.70 8.02 15.32
N CYS A 289 -12.07 6.76 15.52
CA CYS A 289 -11.84 5.68 14.56
C CYS A 289 -13.17 5.22 13.96
N TYR A 290 -13.25 5.23 12.64
CA TYR A 290 -14.42 4.80 11.88
C TYR A 290 -14.04 3.60 11.01
N THR A 291 -14.89 2.58 10.98
CA THR A 291 -14.71 1.40 10.13
C THR A 291 -15.87 1.28 9.16
N ILE A 292 -15.55 1.18 7.87
CA ILE A 292 -16.48 0.93 6.78
C ILE A 292 -16.05 -0.41 6.16
N ALA A 293 -16.93 -1.42 6.26
CA ALA A 293 -16.72 -2.77 5.76
C ALA A 293 -17.44 -2.99 4.43
#